data_344d81611e22c4516555db098cbef8da
#
_entry.id   344d81611e22c4516555db098cbef8da
#
_cell.length_a   1.000
_cell.length_b   1.000
_cell.length_c   1.000
_cell.angle_alpha   90.00
_cell.angle_beta   90.00
_cell.angle_gamma   90.00
#
_symmetry.space_group_name_H-M   'P 1'
#
loop_
_entity.id
_entity.type
_entity.pdbx_description
1 polymer ?
#
loop_
_entity_poly.entity_id
_entity_poly.type
_entity_poly.pdbx_seq_one_letter_code
_entity_poly.pdbx_strand_id
1 'polypeptide(L)'
;MWIIYAIGSAFFAGITSILAKCGISKTDSDVATAIRTVVVLVFSWILVLLTGTISGITDIGGKTLLFLVLSGIATGASWLCYFKALQNGNVNKVVPIDKSSTILTILLALIFFHEGLSLAKIGCVCMIGLGTMLMINRKEDVKSNTSDKSWLIYAILSAVFASLTSILGKIGISGIDSNLGTAIRTSVVLVMAWLMVFVKNKQSEIKSIDIKELLFIILSGFATGASWICFYRALQDGPASVVVPIDKL
;
A
#
# COMPACT_ATOMS: atom_id res chain seq x y z
N MET A 1 -1.97 -22.82 1.44
CA MET A 1 -0.66 -22.13 1.49
C MET A 1 -0.77 -20.58 1.52
N TRP A 2 -1.78 -19.98 0.91
CA TRP A 2 -1.95 -18.51 0.86
C TRP A 2 -1.97 -17.82 2.25
N ILE A 3 -2.47 -18.47 3.31
CA ILE A 3 -2.48 -17.92 4.69
C ILE A 3 -1.05 -17.64 5.20
N ILE A 4 -0.09 -18.53 4.90
CA ILE A 4 1.31 -18.35 5.31
C ILE A 4 1.89 -17.10 4.62
N TYR A 5 1.59 -16.92 3.34
CA TYR A 5 1.99 -15.71 2.62
C TYR A 5 1.32 -14.44 3.17
N ALA A 6 0.03 -14.50 3.55
CA ALA A 6 -0.66 -13.36 4.15
C ALA A 6 -0.04 -12.97 5.51
N ILE A 7 0.27 -13.95 6.37
CA ILE A 7 0.96 -13.71 7.64
C ILE A 7 2.39 -13.18 7.41
N GLY A 8 3.12 -13.76 6.44
CA GLY A 8 4.43 -13.27 6.04
C GLY A 8 4.39 -11.82 5.58
N SER A 9 3.37 -11.46 4.80
CA SER A 9 3.15 -10.07 4.37
C SER A 9 2.98 -9.13 5.56
N ALA A 10 2.10 -9.45 6.51
CA ALA A 10 1.88 -8.67 7.71
C ALA A 10 3.17 -8.51 8.55
N PHE A 11 3.93 -9.60 8.73
CA PHE A 11 5.19 -9.58 9.46
C PHE A 11 6.22 -8.63 8.82
N PHE A 12 6.43 -8.73 7.51
CA PHE A 12 7.34 -7.85 6.80
C PHE A 12 6.82 -6.40 6.71
N ALA A 13 5.51 -6.18 6.67
CA ALA A 13 4.92 -4.85 6.76
C ALA A 13 5.19 -4.20 8.14
N GLY A 14 5.12 -4.98 9.21
CA GLY A 14 5.51 -4.53 10.56
C GLY A 14 6.98 -4.12 10.63
N ILE A 15 7.89 -4.95 10.11
CA ILE A 15 9.32 -4.63 10.00
C ILE A 15 9.54 -3.37 9.17
N THR A 16 8.86 -3.23 8.03
CA THR A 16 8.91 -2.04 7.18
C THR A 16 8.56 -0.78 7.98
N SER A 17 7.50 -0.83 8.79
CA SER A 17 7.02 0.32 9.56
C SER A 17 8.07 0.78 10.59
N ILE A 18 8.73 -0.17 11.26
CA ILE A 18 9.79 0.13 12.25
C ILE A 18 11.02 0.73 11.55
N LEU A 19 11.51 0.08 10.49
CA LEU A 19 12.68 0.54 9.75
C LEU A 19 12.43 1.88 9.06
N ALA A 20 11.23 2.08 8.49
CA ALA A 20 10.85 3.33 7.88
C ALA A 20 10.84 4.47 8.91
N LYS A 21 10.31 4.24 10.12
CA LYS A 21 10.33 5.25 11.18
C LYS A 21 11.75 5.68 11.54
N CYS A 22 12.71 4.75 11.56
CA CYS A 22 14.12 5.08 11.79
C CYS A 22 14.74 5.85 10.61
N GLY A 23 14.33 5.53 9.37
CA GLY A 23 14.86 6.15 8.16
C GLY A 23 14.29 7.53 7.84
N ILE A 24 13.15 7.93 8.44
CA ILE A 24 12.50 9.22 8.19
C ILE A 24 12.62 10.19 9.37
N SER A 25 13.60 10.01 10.25
CA SER A 25 13.72 10.87 11.43
C SER A 25 14.01 12.33 11.07
N LYS A 26 14.80 12.57 10.01
CA LYS A 26 15.12 13.89 9.44
C LYS A 26 14.83 13.99 7.94
N THR A 27 14.76 12.84 7.27
CA THR A 27 14.47 12.75 5.83
C THR A 27 12.98 12.91 5.56
N ASP A 28 12.63 13.68 4.53
CA ASP A 28 11.24 13.83 4.09
C ASP A 28 10.63 12.48 3.70
N SER A 29 9.38 12.25 4.08
CA SER A 29 8.70 10.98 3.88
C SER A 29 8.43 10.64 2.41
N ASP A 30 8.23 11.64 1.56
CA ASP A 30 7.99 11.44 0.12
C ASP A 30 9.29 10.97 -0.56
N VAL A 31 10.42 11.61 -0.23
CA VAL A 31 11.75 11.25 -0.72
C VAL A 31 12.14 9.84 -0.25
N ALA A 32 11.96 9.57 1.05
CA ALA A 32 12.22 8.24 1.61
C ALA A 32 11.36 7.16 0.94
N THR A 33 10.09 7.46 0.65
CA THR A 33 9.17 6.55 -0.05
C THR A 33 9.61 6.30 -1.49
N ALA A 34 10.05 7.33 -2.21
CA ALA A 34 10.54 7.19 -3.58
C ALA A 34 11.82 6.32 -3.62
N ILE A 35 12.80 6.57 -2.76
CA ILE A 35 14.03 5.77 -2.66
C ILE A 35 13.70 4.32 -2.29
N ARG A 36 12.85 4.10 -1.27
CA ARG A 36 12.39 2.77 -0.88
C ARG A 36 11.75 2.03 -2.05
N THR A 37 10.94 2.71 -2.85
CA THR A 37 10.27 2.10 -4.01
C THR A 37 11.26 1.67 -5.10
N VAL A 38 12.38 2.38 -5.27
CA VAL A 38 13.49 1.92 -6.13
C VAL A 38 14.01 0.56 -5.66
N VAL A 39 14.27 0.43 -4.35
CA VAL A 39 14.76 -0.84 -3.77
C VAL A 39 13.74 -1.96 -3.96
N VAL A 40 12.45 -1.68 -3.72
CA VAL A 40 11.36 -2.65 -3.95
C VAL A 40 11.33 -3.10 -5.40
N LEU A 41 11.47 -2.16 -6.35
CA LEU A 41 11.48 -2.49 -7.79
C LEU A 41 12.66 -3.39 -8.16
N VAL A 42 13.86 -3.00 -7.76
CA VAL A 42 15.08 -3.80 -8.03
C VAL A 42 14.93 -5.20 -7.44
N PHE A 43 14.48 -5.30 -6.20
CA PHE A 43 14.25 -6.58 -5.53
C PHE A 43 13.21 -7.43 -6.27
N SER A 44 12.09 -6.83 -6.70
CA SER A 44 11.03 -7.54 -7.43
C SER A 44 11.52 -8.08 -8.77
N TRP A 45 12.31 -7.30 -9.54
CA TRP A 45 12.86 -7.75 -10.80
C TRP A 45 13.95 -8.82 -10.63
N ILE A 46 14.79 -8.71 -9.59
CA ILE A 46 15.75 -9.79 -9.26
C ILE A 46 15.00 -11.10 -9.00
N LEU A 47 13.89 -11.08 -8.26
CA LEU A 47 13.09 -12.29 -8.03
C LEU A 47 12.46 -12.83 -9.30
N VAL A 48 11.95 -11.99 -10.19
CA VAL A 48 11.45 -12.41 -11.51
C VAL A 48 12.53 -13.14 -12.32
N LEU A 49 13.78 -12.63 -12.28
CA LEU A 49 14.91 -13.27 -12.93
C LEU A 49 15.27 -14.62 -12.27
N LEU A 50 15.35 -14.66 -10.94
CA LEU A 50 15.71 -15.87 -10.19
C LEU A 50 14.65 -16.98 -10.31
N THR A 51 13.38 -16.61 -10.38
CA THR A 51 12.27 -17.57 -10.55
C THR A 51 12.04 -17.98 -12.00
N GLY A 52 12.74 -17.35 -12.95
CA GLY A 52 12.62 -17.66 -14.39
C GLY A 52 11.28 -17.21 -15.00
N THR A 53 10.48 -16.41 -14.27
CA THR A 53 9.14 -15.99 -14.70
C THR A 53 9.15 -14.86 -15.74
N ILE A 54 10.34 -14.38 -16.12
CA ILE A 54 10.51 -13.31 -17.12
C ILE A 54 9.95 -13.69 -18.50
N SER A 55 9.98 -14.98 -18.86
CA SER A 55 9.43 -15.48 -20.11
C SER A 55 7.93 -15.21 -20.27
N GLY A 56 7.19 -15.12 -19.16
CA GLY A 56 5.77 -14.78 -19.15
C GLY A 56 5.45 -13.33 -19.56
N ILE A 57 6.47 -12.47 -19.76
CA ILE A 57 6.26 -11.06 -20.13
C ILE A 57 5.61 -10.93 -21.52
N THR A 58 5.95 -11.83 -22.45
CA THR A 58 5.41 -11.86 -23.82
C THR A 58 3.95 -12.33 -23.88
N ASP A 59 3.50 -13.05 -22.86
CA ASP A 59 2.17 -13.65 -22.81
C ASP A 59 1.16 -12.80 -22.02
N ILE A 60 1.59 -11.62 -21.55
CA ILE A 60 0.73 -10.71 -20.79
C ILE A 60 -0.34 -10.12 -21.70
N GLY A 61 -1.60 -10.49 -21.45
CA GLY A 61 -2.73 -9.89 -22.13
C GLY A 61 -2.91 -8.40 -21.81
N GLY A 62 -3.37 -7.61 -22.78
CA GLY A 62 -3.59 -6.16 -22.57
C GLY A 62 -4.53 -5.84 -21.40
N LYS A 63 -5.51 -6.70 -21.10
CA LYS A 63 -6.39 -6.57 -19.95
C LYS A 63 -5.64 -6.69 -18.63
N THR A 64 -4.78 -7.68 -18.49
CA THR A 64 -3.90 -7.90 -17.33
C THR A 64 -3.00 -6.69 -17.08
N LEU A 65 -2.31 -6.22 -18.14
CA LEU A 65 -1.45 -5.04 -18.06
C LEU A 65 -2.24 -3.80 -17.64
N LEU A 66 -3.42 -3.58 -18.19
CA LEU A 66 -4.28 -2.46 -17.82
C LEU A 66 -4.61 -2.47 -16.33
N PHE A 67 -5.02 -3.61 -15.76
CA PHE A 67 -5.36 -3.72 -14.36
C PHE A 67 -4.14 -3.55 -13.43
N LEU A 68 -2.96 -4.02 -13.84
CA LEU A 68 -1.72 -3.80 -13.08
C LEU A 68 -1.32 -2.32 -13.07
N VAL A 69 -1.41 -1.64 -14.22
CA VAL A 69 -1.16 -0.20 -14.35
C VAL A 69 -2.14 0.60 -13.50
N LEU A 70 -3.43 0.31 -13.62
CA LEU A 70 -4.48 0.97 -12.82
C LEU A 70 -4.27 0.75 -11.31
N SER A 71 -3.85 -0.46 -10.89
CA SER A 71 -3.51 -0.74 -9.49
C SER A 71 -2.32 0.08 -9.02
N GLY A 72 -1.28 0.25 -9.86
CA GLY A 72 -0.13 1.10 -9.55
C GLY A 72 -0.51 2.57 -9.42
N ILE A 73 -1.31 3.09 -10.36
CA ILE A 73 -1.83 4.46 -10.32
C ILE A 73 -2.71 4.68 -9.08
N ALA A 74 -3.60 3.74 -8.76
CA ALA A 74 -4.44 3.81 -7.56
C ALA A 74 -3.59 3.88 -6.28
N THR A 75 -2.46 3.14 -6.21
CA THR A 75 -1.51 3.25 -5.10
C THR A 75 -0.95 4.66 -4.97
N GLY A 76 -0.45 5.23 -6.07
CA GLY A 76 0.09 6.59 -6.07
C GLY A 76 -0.97 7.63 -5.71
N ALA A 77 -2.18 7.50 -6.26
CA ALA A 77 -3.31 8.39 -5.94
C ALA A 77 -3.70 8.29 -4.46
N SER A 78 -3.72 7.06 -3.89
CA SER A 78 -3.95 6.87 -2.46
C SER A 78 -2.90 7.61 -1.62
N TRP A 79 -1.61 7.48 -1.94
CA TRP A 79 -0.54 8.18 -1.22
C TRP A 79 -0.67 9.70 -1.32
N LEU A 80 -0.93 10.24 -2.52
CA LEU A 80 -1.15 11.67 -2.71
C LEU A 80 -2.29 12.20 -1.82
N CYS A 81 -3.42 11.50 -1.84
CA CYS A 81 -4.57 11.86 -1.01
C CYS A 81 -4.26 11.72 0.49
N TYR A 82 -3.60 10.64 0.90
CA TYR A 82 -3.23 10.40 2.29
C TYR A 82 -2.32 11.50 2.85
N PHE A 83 -1.23 11.82 2.14
CA PHE A 83 -0.32 12.87 2.58
C PHE A 83 -0.98 14.24 2.56
N LYS A 84 -1.87 14.52 1.61
CA LYS A 84 -2.65 15.77 1.61
C LYS A 84 -3.62 15.84 2.77
N ALA A 85 -4.26 14.73 3.12
CA ALA A 85 -5.11 14.63 4.30
C ALA A 85 -4.32 14.90 5.59
N LEU A 86 -3.10 14.32 5.70
CA LEU A 86 -2.22 14.54 6.86
C LEU A 86 -1.73 15.99 6.99
N GLN A 87 -1.49 16.68 5.86
CA GLN A 87 -1.10 18.10 5.88
C GLN A 87 -2.22 19.00 6.40
N ASN A 88 -3.47 18.69 6.07
CA ASN A 88 -4.62 19.54 6.36
C ASN A 88 -5.42 19.09 7.59
N GLY A 89 -5.14 17.89 8.13
CA GLY A 89 -5.93 17.28 9.20
C GLY A 89 -5.10 16.70 10.34
N ASN A 90 -5.80 16.27 11.38
CA ASN A 90 -5.19 15.61 12.53
C ASN A 90 -4.88 14.14 12.20
N VAL A 91 -3.64 13.69 12.45
CA VAL A 91 -3.17 12.31 12.22
C VAL A 91 -4.10 11.29 12.90
N ASN A 92 -4.55 11.57 14.13
CA ASN A 92 -5.42 10.67 14.89
C ASN A 92 -6.83 10.50 14.28
N LYS A 93 -7.21 11.37 13.32
CA LYS A 93 -8.45 11.26 12.55
C LYS A 93 -8.21 10.70 11.14
N VAL A 94 -7.13 11.10 10.50
CA VAL A 94 -6.80 10.69 9.12
C VAL A 94 -6.42 9.21 9.04
N VAL A 95 -5.53 8.74 9.93
CA VAL A 95 -5.04 7.35 9.91
C VAL A 95 -6.18 6.32 10.07
N PRO A 96 -7.10 6.46 11.03
CA PRO A 96 -8.22 5.53 11.14
C PRO A 96 -9.11 5.49 9.90
N ILE A 97 -9.36 6.65 9.26
CA ILE A 97 -10.16 6.72 8.03
C ILE A 97 -9.43 5.98 6.89
N ASP A 98 -8.14 6.20 6.72
CA ASP A 98 -7.35 5.47 5.72
C ASP A 98 -7.37 3.94 5.97
N LYS A 99 -7.24 3.51 7.23
CA LYS A 99 -7.34 2.09 7.61
C LYS A 99 -8.73 1.48 7.36
N SER A 100 -9.79 2.28 7.30
CA SER A 100 -11.13 1.83 6.90
C SER A 100 -11.19 1.34 5.45
N SER A 101 -10.15 1.60 4.63
CA SER A 101 -9.97 1.00 3.30
C SER A 101 -10.07 -0.53 3.32
N THR A 102 -9.70 -1.16 4.44
CA THR A 102 -9.84 -2.61 4.61
C THR A 102 -11.32 -3.05 4.54
N ILE A 103 -12.22 -2.30 5.17
CA ILE A 103 -13.66 -2.55 5.10
C ILE A 103 -14.16 -2.40 3.66
N LEU A 104 -13.74 -1.31 2.98
CA LEU A 104 -14.08 -1.09 1.57
C LEU A 104 -13.56 -2.22 0.67
N THR A 105 -12.33 -2.71 0.92
CA THR A 105 -11.78 -3.84 0.16
C THR A 105 -12.59 -5.11 0.36
N ILE A 106 -13.04 -5.40 1.58
CA ILE A 106 -13.91 -6.55 1.85
C ILE A 106 -15.22 -6.42 1.06
N LEU A 107 -15.87 -5.25 1.13
CA LEU A 107 -17.13 -5.01 0.41
C LEU A 107 -16.95 -5.13 -1.10
N LEU A 108 -15.90 -4.54 -1.65
CA LEU A 108 -15.59 -4.65 -3.09
C LEU A 108 -15.26 -6.10 -3.49
N ALA A 109 -14.54 -6.85 -2.65
CA ALA A 109 -14.24 -8.26 -2.92
C ALA A 109 -15.51 -9.13 -2.95
N LEU A 110 -16.48 -8.84 -2.07
CA LEU A 110 -17.78 -9.51 -2.10
C LEU A 110 -18.54 -9.23 -3.41
N ILE A 111 -18.47 -7.99 -3.91
CA ILE A 111 -19.18 -7.57 -5.13
C ILE A 111 -18.47 -8.09 -6.37
N PHE A 112 -17.15 -7.86 -6.52
CA PHE A 112 -16.42 -8.14 -7.75
C PHE A 112 -16.01 -9.60 -7.90
N PHE A 113 -15.70 -10.28 -6.80
CA PHE A 113 -15.26 -11.69 -6.82
C PHE A 113 -16.33 -12.67 -6.35
N HIS A 114 -17.53 -12.17 -6.00
CA HIS A 114 -18.63 -13.00 -5.46
C HIS A 114 -18.16 -13.88 -4.30
N GLU A 115 -17.22 -13.38 -3.49
CA GLU A 115 -16.72 -14.10 -2.32
C GLU A 115 -17.86 -14.24 -1.29
N GLY A 116 -18.19 -15.47 -0.89
CA GLY A 116 -19.28 -15.73 0.03
C GLY A 116 -19.15 -14.97 1.36
N LEU A 117 -20.26 -14.41 1.85
CA LEU A 117 -20.35 -13.84 3.19
C LEU A 117 -20.32 -14.98 4.24
N SER A 118 -19.40 -14.89 5.19
CA SER A 118 -19.39 -15.75 6.37
C SER A 118 -19.53 -14.89 7.63
N LEU A 119 -20.07 -15.48 8.69
CA LEU A 119 -20.20 -14.82 10.01
C LEU A 119 -18.83 -14.30 10.50
N ALA A 120 -17.74 -15.02 10.21
CA ALA A 120 -16.39 -14.58 10.55
C ALA A 120 -16.01 -13.28 9.81
N LYS A 121 -16.33 -13.14 8.52
CA LYS A 121 -16.05 -11.91 7.75
C LYS A 121 -16.85 -10.72 8.29
N ILE A 122 -18.13 -10.94 8.65
CA ILE A 122 -18.97 -9.91 9.27
C ILE A 122 -18.37 -9.48 10.62
N GLY A 123 -17.97 -10.45 11.46
CA GLY A 123 -17.31 -10.18 12.73
C GLY A 123 -16.01 -9.37 12.56
N CYS A 124 -15.17 -9.70 11.55
CA CYS A 124 -13.96 -8.94 11.25
C CYS A 124 -14.28 -7.49 10.84
N VAL A 125 -15.26 -7.27 9.97
CA VAL A 125 -15.69 -5.92 9.56
C VAL A 125 -16.15 -5.10 10.78
N CYS A 126 -16.97 -5.70 11.64
CA CYS A 126 -17.43 -5.05 12.88
C CYS A 126 -16.26 -4.70 13.81
N MET A 127 -15.32 -5.64 14.02
CA MET A 127 -14.15 -5.41 14.88
C MET A 127 -13.23 -4.32 14.30
N ILE A 128 -12.96 -4.33 13.00
CA ILE A 128 -12.17 -3.28 12.35
C ILE A 128 -12.89 -1.93 12.48
N GLY A 129 -14.19 -1.88 12.23
CA GLY A 129 -14.99 -0.66 12.36
C GLY A 129 -14.97 -0.10 13.79
N LEU A 130 -15.18 -0.95 14.80
CA LEU A 130 -15.10 -0.58 16.21
C LEU A 130 -13.70 -0.12 16.59
N GLY A 131 -12.65 -0.86 16.20
CA GLY A 131 -11.27 -0.48 16.46
C GLY A 131 -10.91 0.86 15.83
N THR A 132 -11.33 1.09 14.58
CA THR A 132 -11.16 2.38 13.89
C THR A 132 -11.85 3.51 14.64
N MET A 133 -13.08 3.31 15.12
CA MET A 133 -13.81 4.30 15.92
C MET A 133 -13.13 4.58 17.26
N LEU A 134 -12.60 3.57 17.93
CA LEU A 134 -11.87 3.73 19.20
C LEU A 134 -10.55 4.46 19.04
N MET A 135 -9.89 4.35 17.88
CA MET A 135 -8.67 5.10 17.57
C MET A 135 -8.91 6.60 17.41
N ILE A 136 -10.13 7.02 17.05
CA ILE A 136 -10.48 8.44 16.94
C ILE A 136 -10.65 9.01 18.35
N ASN A 137 -9.55 9.50 18.92
CA ASN A 137 -9.56 10.09 20.25
C ASN A 137 -10.23 11.47 20.22
N ARG A 138 -11.39 11.60 20.89
CA ARG A 138 -12.17 12.85 20.92
C ARG A 138 -11.52 13.99 21.72
N LYS A 139 -10.51 13.69 22.55
CA LYS A 139 -9.96 14.67 23.52
C LYS A 139 -8.83 15.55 23.02
N GLU A 140 -8.26 15.26 21.86
CA GLU A 140 -7.16 16.08 21.31
C GLU A 140 -7.64 16.99 20.16
N ASP A 141 -8.61 17.83 20.42
CA ASP A 141 -8.83 19.04 19.61
C ASP A 141 -7.84 20.12 20.05
N VAL A 142 -6.53 19.88 19.89
CA VAL A 142 -5.53 20.94 19.90
C VAL A 142 -5.75 21.77 18.65
N LYS A 143 -6.49 22.89 18.84
CA LYS A 143 -6.56 24.08 17.99
C LYS A 143 -6.11 23.90 16.51
N SER A 144 -6.77 23.07 15.74
CA SER A 144 -6.74 23.23 14.31
C SER A 144 -7.83 24.23 13.94
N ASN A 145 -7.44 25.48 13.80
CA ASN A 145 -8.28 26.61 13.38
C ASN A 145 -8.68 26.52 11.89
N THR A 146 -8.87 25.31 11.36
CA THR A 146 -9.33 25.12 9.97
C THR A 146 -10.74 24.57 9.98
N SER A 147 -11.68 25.50 9.77
CA SER A 147 -13.07 25.26 9.36
C SER A 147 -13.16 24.44 8.05
N ASP A 148 -12.04 24.10 7.44
CA ASP A 148 -11.94 23.45 6.15
C ASP A 148 -12.00 21.92 6.30
N LYS A 149 -13.09 21.32 5.86
CA LYS A 149 -13.30 19.86 5.84
C LYS A 149 -12.56 19.16 4.70
N SER A 150 -11.69 19.83 3.97
CA SER A 150 -10.94 19.27 2.82
C SER A 150 -10.11 18.02 3.21
N TRP A 151 -9.53 17.99 4.42
CA TRP A 151 -8.79 16.85 4.90
C TRP A 151 -9.62 15.55 4.91
N LEU A 152 -10.91 15.65 5.25
CA LEU A 152 -11.81 14.49 5.30
C LEU A 152 -12.06 13.92 3.90
N ILE A 153 -12.24 14.79 2.91
CA ILE A 153 -12.41 14.37 1.51
C ILE A 153 -11.16 13.61 1.04
N TYR A 154 -9.98 14.17 1.30
CA TYR A 154 -8.72 13.51 0.94
C TYR A 154 -8.50 12.20 1.69
N ALA A 155 -8.87 12.10 2.97
CA ALA A 155 -8.78 10.86 3.73
C ALA A 155 -9.71 9.76 3.18
N ILE A 156 -10.95 10.13 2.80
CA ILE A 156 -11.90 9.21 2.18
C ILE A 156 -11.40 8.76 0.80
N LEU A 157 -10.90 9.70 -0.03
CA LEU A 157 -10.34 9.36 -1.34
C LEU A 157 -9.12 8.43 -1.21
N SER A 158 -8.25 8.66 -0.21
CA SER A 158 -7.14 7.75 0.09
C SER A 158 -7.65 6.33 0.36
N ALA A 159 -8.65 6.18 1.22
CA ALA A 159 -9.23 4.87 1.55
C ALA A 159 -9.86 4.20 0.31
N VAL A 160 -10.54 4.95 -0.55
CA VAL A 160 -11.12 4.44 -1.80
C VAL A 160 -10.01 3.95 -2.73
N PHE A 161 -8.99 4.76 -2.99
CA PHE A 161 -7.88 4.36 -3.86
C PHE A 161 -7.07 3.20 -3.27
N ALA A 162 -6.88 3.15 -1.95
CA ALA A 162 -6.22 2.03 -1.28
C ALA A 162 -6.99 0.72 -1.46
N SER A 163 -8.32 0.75 -1.36
CA SER A 163 -9.15 -0.44 -1.61
C SER A 163 -9.10 -0.87 -3.07
N LEU A 164 -9.19 0.08 -4.01
CA LEU A 164 -9.07 -0.18 -5.45
C LEU A 164 -7.71 -0.80 -5.80
N THR A 165 -6.63 -0.38 -5.15
CA THR A 165 -5.28 -0.96 -5.34
C THR A 165 -5.30 -2.48 -5.18
N SER A 166 -5.93 -3.00 -4.13
CA SER A 166 -5.97 -4.44 -3.83
C SER A 166 -6.87 -5.19 -4.82
N ILE A 167 -8.03 -4.64 -5.15
CA ILE A 167 -8.99 -5.26 -6.09
C ILE A 167 -8.42 -5.32 -7.50
N LEU A 168 -7.93 -4.17 -8.02
CA LEU A 168 -7.33 -4.10 -9.35
C LEU A 168 -6.06 -4.96 -9.43
N GLY A 169 -5.26 -4.97 -8.36
CA GLY A 169 -4.08 -5.82 -8.26
C GLY A 169 -4.44 -7.30 -8.33
N LYS A 170 -5.46 -7.75 -7.60
CA LYS A 170 -5.94 -9.15 -7.66
C LYS A 170 -6.40 -9.53 -9.06
N ILE A 171 -7.17 -8.67 -9.74
CA ILE A 171 -7.60 -8.91 -11.13
C ILE A 171 -6.37 -8.98 -12.05
N GLY A 172 -5.42 -8.07 -11.88
CA GLY A 172 -4.22 -7.99 -12.71
C GLY A 172 -3.30 -9.20 -12.58
N ILE A 173 -3.19 -9.84 -11.40
CA ILE A 173 -2.32 -11.00 -11.20
C ILE A 173 -3.01 -12.35 -11.47
N SER A 174 -4.32 -12.37 -11.75
CA SER A 174 -5.08 -13.62 -11.87
C SER A 174 -4.64 -14.51 -13.03
N GLY A 175 -3.99 -13.95 -14.04
CA GLY A 175 -3.59 -14.67 -15.26
C GLY A 175 -2.08 -14.77 -15.49
N ILE A 176 -1.26 -14.30 -14.54
CA ILE A 176 0.20 -14.30 -14.66
C ILE A 176 0.85 -14.69 -13.34
N ASP A 177 2.18 -14.95 -13.38
CA ASP A 177 2.93 -15.15 -12.13
C ASP A 177 2.87 -13.90 -11.22
N SER A 178 2.66 -14.11 -9.92
CA SER A 178 2.50 -13.01 -8.95
C SER A 178 3.76 -12.15 -8.80
N ASN A 179 4.96 -12.72 -8.95
CA ASN A 179 6.21 -11.97 -8.87
C ASN A 179 6.32 -11.02 -10.07
N LEU A 180 6.01 -11.51 -11.27
CA LEU A 180 6.00 -10.72 -12.50
C LEU A 180 4.95 -9.59 -12.41
N GLY A 181 3.73 -9.90 -11.96
CA GLY A 181 2.68 -8.91 -11.75
C GLY A 181 3.09 -7.84 -10.72
N THR A 182 3.74 -8.25 -9.63
CA THR A 182 4.25 -7.34 -8.61
C THR A 182 5.33 -6.42 -9.17
N ALA A 183 6.28 -6.94 -9.97
CA ALA A 183 7.35 -6.14 -10.58
C ALA A 183 6.80 -5.09 -11.56
N ILE A 184 5.88 -5.48 -12.46
CA ILE A 184 5.25 -4.56 -13.41
C ILE A 184 4.50 -3.46 -12.68
N ARG A 185 3.65 -3.83 -11.72
CA ARG A 185 2.90 -2.86 -10.92
C ARG A 185 3.81 -1.91 -10.16
N THR A 186 4.90 -2.43 -9.55
CA THR A 186 5.86 -1.63 -8.81
C THR A 186 6.59 -0.62 -9.71
N SER A 187 6.82 -0.95 -10.98
CA SER A 187 7.35 0.01 -11.96
C SER A 187 6.45 1.24 -12.10
N VAL A 188 5.13 1.05 -12.15
CA VAL A 188 4.16 2.16 -12.19
C VAL A 188 4.15 2.94 -10.87
N VAL A 189 4.18 2.22 -9.73
CA VAL A 189 4.24 2.86 -8.40
C VAL A 189 5.50 3.71 -8.25
N LEU A 190 6.64 3.25 -8.79
CA LEU A 190 7.88 4.03 -8.80
C LEU A 190 7.71 5.36 -9.53
N VAL A 191 7.12 5.33 -10.74
CA VAL A 191 6.85 6.55 -11.51
C VAL A 191 5.98 7.51 -10.69
N MET A 192 4.93 7.01 -10.05
CA MET A 192 4.05 7.82 -9.20
C MET A 192 4.79 8.40 -7.98
N ALA A 193 5.64 7.61 -7.32
CA ALA A 193 6.42 8.06 -6.16
C ALA A 193 7.39 9.20 -6.53
N TRP A 194 8.13 9.06 -7.64
CA TRP A 194 9.03 10.10 -8.13
C TRP A 194 8.28 11.33 -8.64
N LEU A 195 7.12 11.15 -9.28
CA LEU A 195 6.28 12.26 -9.68
C LEU A 195 5.86 13.11 -8.46
N MET A 196 5.56 12.47 -7.32
CA MET A 196 5.28 13.20 -6.07
C MET A 196 6.48 14.05 -5.60
N VAL A 197 7.69 13.49 -5.64
CA VAL A 197 8.92 14.21 -5.26
C VAL A 197 9.15 15.42 -6.16
N PHE A 198 8.98 15.26 -7.48
CA PHE A 198 9.15 16.35 -8.45
C PHE A 198 8.08 17.43 -8.32
N VAL A 199 6.81 17.06 -8.21
CA VAL A 199 5.69 18.03 -8.06
C VAL A 199 5.83 18.86 -6.79
N LYS A 200 6.37 18.26 -5.72
CA LYS A 200 6.62 18.96 -4.45
C LYS A 200 7.99 19.67 -4.39
N ASN A 201 8.79 19.61 -5.46
CA ASN A 201 10.15 20.19 -5.56
C ASN A 201 11.11 19.73 -4.44
N LYS A 202 11.00 18.47 -4.01
CA LYS A 202 11.80 17.90 -2.92
C LYS A 202 13.05 17.16 -3.36
N GLN A 203 13.40 17.17 -4.65
CA GLN A 203 14.57 16.47 -5.20
C GLN A 203 15.91 16.93 -4.60
N SER A 204 15.99 18.18 -4.14
CA SER A 204 17.20 18.71 -3.50
C SER A 204 17.50 18.05 -2.15
N GLU A 205 16.47 17.56 -1.45
CA GLU A 205 16.62 16.90 -0.15
C GLU A 205 17.34 15.55 -0.23
N ILE A 206 17.38 14.92 -1.42
CA ILE A 206 18.08 13.64 -1.64
C ILE A 206 19.56 13.77 -1.26
N LYS A 207 20.19 14.93 -1.52
CA LYS A 207 21.63 15.17 -1.26
C LYS A 207 21.93 15.36 0.22
N SER A 208 20.95 15.65 1.06
CA SER A 208 21.10 15.90 2.49
C SER A 208 20.81 14.70 3.37
N ILE A 209 20.49 13.54 2.79
CA ILE A 209 20.14 12.33 3.54
C ILE A 209 21.39 11.78 4.25
N ASP A 210 21.29 11.57 5.55
CA ASP A 210 22.35 10.91 6.34
C ASP A 210 22.48 9.43 5.90
N ILE A 211 23.71 8.94 5.84
CA ILE A 211 24.03 7.56 5.44
C ILE A 211 23.31 6.53 6.32
N LYS A 212 23.11 6.81 7.61
CA LYS A 212 22.37 5.93 8.52
C LYS A 212 20.89 5.87 8.17
N GLU A 213 20.26 7.03 7.88
CA GLU A 213 18.88 7.09 7.44
C GLU A 213 18.69 6.39 6.10
N LEU A 214 19.60 6.61 5.14
CA LEU A 214 19.60 5.93 3.85
C LEU A 214 19.66 4.41 4.01
N LEU A 215 20.50 3.89 4.93
CA LEU A 215 20.57 2.46 5.21
C LEU A 215 19.24 1.91 5.74
N PHE A 216 18.60 2.61 6.67
CA PHE A 216 17.26 2.22 7.17
C PHE A 216 16.19 2.28 6.08
N ILE A 217 16.23 3.28 5.20
CA ILE A 217 15.32 3.40 4.05
C ILE A 217 15.52 2.20 3.11
N ILE A 218 16.77 1.83 2.79
CA ILE A 218 17.08 0.67 1.94
C ILE A 218 16.59 -0.62 2.59
N LEU A 219 16.88 -0.85 3.87
CA LEU A 219 16.42 -2.04 4.61
C LEU A 219 14.88 -2.10 4.65
N SER A 220 14.22 -0.95 4.85
CA SER A 220 12.76 -0.89 4.78
C SER A 220 12.24 -1.22 3.38
N GLY A 221 13.01 -0.89 2.33
CA GLY A 221 12.69 -1.26 0.94
C GLY A 221 12.69 -2.77 0.72
N PHE A 222 13.70 -3.48 1.23
CA PHE A 222 13.74 -4.95 1.16
C PHE A 222 12.57 -5.57 1.93
N ALA A 223 12.28 -5.09 3.14
CA ALA A 223 11.14 -5.57 3.92
C ALA A 223 9.80 -5.29 3.20
N THR A 224 9.64 -4.10 2.59
CA THR A 224 8.46 -3.76 1.78
C THR A 224 8.34 -4.68 0.57
N GLY A 225 9.43 -4.95 -0.13
CA GLY A 225 9.45 -5.86 -1.28
C GLY A 225 9.02 -7.27 -0.89
N ALA A 226 9.57 -7.80 0.19
CA ALA A 226 9.18 -9.11 0.73
C ALA A 226 7.70 -9.13 1.13
N SER A 227 7.21 -8.07 1.80
CA SER A 227 5.78 -7.92 2.13
C SER A 227 4.91 -7.96 0.88
N TRP A 228 5.21 -7.15 -0.15
CA TRP A 228 4.38 -7.08 -1.35
C TRP A 228 4.35 -8.37 -2.15
N ILE A 229 5.49 -9.05 -2.25
CA ILE A 229 5.55 -10.36 -2.92
C ILE A 229 4.67 -11.38 -2.19
N CYS A 230 4.79 -11.45 -0.88
CA CYS A 230 3.93 -12.30 -0.07
C CYS A 230 2.46 -11.90 -0.20
N PHE A 231 2.14 -10.61 -0.15
CA PHE A 231 0.78 -10.09 -0.29
C PHE A 231 0.13 -10.48 -1.61
N TYR A 232 0.82 -10.21 -2.74
CA TYR A 232 0.26 -10.51 -4.05
C TYR A 232 0.18 -12.00 -4.33
N ARG A 233 1.11 -12.80 -3.79
CA ARG A 233 0.98 -14.25 -3.82
C ARG A 233 -0.22 -14.73 -3.02
N ALA A 234 -0.42 -14.19 -1.83
CA ALA A 234 -1.60 -14.50 -1.03
C ALA A 234 -2.90 -14.07 -1.73
N LEU A 235 -2.92 -12.90 -2.37
CA LEU A 235 -4.08 -12.42 -3.14
C LEU A 235 -4.40 -13.28 -4.36
N GLN A 236 -3.38 -13.83 -5.01
CA GLN A 236 -3.54 -14.71 -6.16
C GLN A 236 -4.27 -15.99 -5.77
N ASP A 237 -3.85 -16.62 -4.68
CA ASP A 237 -4.31 -17.94 -4.26
C ASP A 237 -5.47 -17.89 -3.23
N GLY A 238 -5.72 -16.74 -2.61
CA GLY A 238 -6.68 -16.59 -1.51
C GLY A 238 -7.75 -15.51 -1.74
N PRO A 239 -8.81 -15.53 -0.91
CA PRO A 239 -9.87 -14.53 -1.00
C PRO A 239 -9.37 -13.16 -0.50
N ALA A 240 -9.61 -12.10 -1.30
CA ALA A 240 -9.18 -10.74 -0.97
C ALA A 240 -9.81 -10.25 0.35
N SER A 241 -11.05 -10.64 0.62
CA SER A 241 -11.77 -10.31 1.85
C SER A 241 -11.14 -10.87 3.13
N VAL A 242 -10.20 -11.82 3.02
CA VAL A 242 -9.46 -12.40 4.15
C VAL A 242 -7.99 -11.99 4.13
N VAL A 243 -7.37 -12.00 2.94
CA VAL A 243 -5.93 -11.66 2.78
C VAL A 243 -5.66 -10.22 3.20
N VAL A 244 -6.49 -9.26 2.75
CA VAL A 244 -6.26 -7.84 3.04
C VAL A 244 -6.37 -7.50 4.53
N PRO A 245 -7.36 -7.99 5.29
CA PRO A 245 -7.36 -7.82 6.74
C PRO A 245 -6.15 -8.41 7.46
N ILE A 246 -5.68 -9.59 7.04
CA ILE A 246 -4.48 -10.23 7.65
C ILE A 246 -3.24 -9.36 7.42
N ASP A 247 -3.06 -8.83 6.21
CA ASP A 247 -1.93 -7.95 5.88
C ASP A 247 -1.91 -6.65 6.70
N LYS A 248 -3.06 -6.22 7.22
CA LYS A 248 -3.20 -4.97 8.00
C LYS A 248 -3.09 -5.16 9.51
N LEU A 249 -2.90 -6.41 10.00
CA LEU A 249 -2.61 -6.70 11.40
C LEU A 249 -1.24 -6.17 11.82
#